data_6bd781dc439e8d9549dc9722ff7d45b1
#
_entry.id   6bd781dc439e8d9549dc9722ff7d45b1
#
_cell.length_a   1.000
_cell.length_b   1.000
_cell.length_c   1.000
_cell.angle_alpha   90.00
_cell.angle_beta   90.00
_cell.angle_gamma   90.00
#
_symmetry.space_group_name_H-M   'P 1'
#
loop_
_entity.id
_entity.type
_entity.pdbx_description
1 polymer ?
#
loop_
_entity_poly.entity_id
_entity_poly.type
_entity_poly.pdbx_seq_one_letter_code
_entity_poly.pdbx_strand_id
1 'polypeptide(L)'
;LLVLLNVFLMPCCVLGSWSAIQERRREFYIWLMVLSTCVMGVFVARDVISFYTFFEASLVPGFFMLAIYGGPDRREASFKFFIYTFVGSLFMLLGLAYVAWQHAEQTGDWSFAIKDLTAFAPSLSPEEQGWILLALLAGLAVKGPLFPLHTWLPLAYNQAPTAGSVNFA
;
A
#
# COMPACT_ATOMS: atom_id res chain seq x y z
N LEU A 1 0.10 -8.95 15.54
CA LEU A 1 -1.31 -9.20 15.25
C LEU A 1 -1.58 -9.19 13.74
N LEU A 2 -1.26 -8.10 12.99
CA LEU A 2 -1.53 -7.94 11.56
C LEU A 2 -0.87 -9.04 10.69
N VAL A 3 0.36 -9.43 11.03
CA VAL A 3 1.06 -10.56 10.38
C VAL A 3 0.27 -11.85 10.52
N LEU A 4 -0.20 -12.19 11.73
CA LEU A 4 -1.01 -13.38 11.97
C LEU A 4 -2.35 -13.31 11.22
N LEU A 5 -2.96 -12.15 11.16
CA LEU A 5 -4.20 -11.94 10.39
C LEU A 5 -3.97 -12.24 8.90
N ASN A 6 -2.91 -11.69 8.30
CA ASN A 6 -2.58 -11.94 6.89
C ASN A 6 -2.32 -13.43 6.62
N VAL A 7 -1.55 -14.10 7.50
CA VAL A 7 -1.29 -15.55 7.39
C VAL A 7 -2.58 -16.36 7.50
N PHE A 8 -3.51 -15.97 8.37
CA PHE A 8 -4.79 -16.65 8.53
C PHE A 8 -5.74 -16.42 7.34
N LEU A 9 -5.80 -15.20 6.81
CA LEU A 9 -6.68 -14.86 5.69
C LEU A 9 -6.23 -15.48 4.38
N MET A 10 -4.93 -15.72 4.20
CA MET A 10 -4.37 -16.22 2.95
C MET A 10 -4.94 -17.59 2.53
N PRO A 11 -4.98 -18.62 3.36
CA PRO A 11 -5.68 -19.88 3.05
C PRO A 11 -7.15 -19.68 2.73
N CYS A 12 -7.84 -18.80 3.42
CA CYS A 12 -9.25 -18.49 3.14
C CYS A 12 -9.43 -17.88 1.75
N CYS A 13 -8.54 -16.97 1.34
CA CYS A 13 -8.55 -16.39 -0.01
C CYS A 13 -8.29 -17.44 -1.09
N VAL A 14 -7.36 -18.37 -0.86
CA VAL A 14 -7.08 -19.47 -1.79
C VAL A 14 -8.30 -20.38 -1.93
N LEU A 15 -8.90 -20.79 -0.83
CA LEU A 15 -10.09 -21.65 -0.83
C LEU A 15 -11.30 -20.95 -1.48
N GLY A 16 -11.54 -19.69 -1.13
CA GLY A 16 -12.64 -18.89 -1.70
C GLY A 16 -12.50 -18.62 -3.19
N SER A 17 -11.28 -18.64 -3.73
CA SER A 17 -11.00 -18.44 -5.16
C SER A 17 -11.03 -19.72 -5.97
N TRP A 18 -11.07 -20.88 -5.32
CA TRP A 18 -10.88 -22.20 -5.96
C TRP A 18 -11.89 -22.48 -7.07
N SER A 19 -13.15 -22.15 -6.86
CA SER A 19 -14.22 -22.31 -7.83
C SER A 19 -14.47 -21.05 -8.67
N ALA A 20 -14.14 -19.88 -8.14
CA ALA A 20 -14.44 -18.59 -8.78
C ALA A 20 -13.51 -18.31 -9.97
N ILE A 21 -12.23 -18.69 -9.87
CA ILE A 21 -11.23 -18.44 -10.90
C ILE A 21 -11.04 -19.70 -11.75
N GLN A 22 -11.52 -19.66 -12.99
CA GLN A 22 -11.43 -20.79 -13.91
C GLN A 22 -10.30 -20.63 -14.95
N GLU A 23 -10.06 -19.39 -15.38
CA GLU A 23 -9.03 -19.06 -16.39
C GLU A 23 -7.74 -18.57 -15.71
N ARG A 24 -6.60 -18.90 -16.30
CA ARG A 24 -5.26 -18.44 -15.89
C ARG A 24 -5.00 -18.61 -14.38
N ARG A 25 -5.46 -19.70 -13.76
CA ARG A 25 -5.42 -19.97 -12.31
C ARG A 25 -4.02 -19.82 -11.71
N ARG A 26 -2.98 -20.37 -12.40
CA ARG A 26 -1.60 -20.29 -11.90
C ARG A 26 -1.14 -18.86 -11.72
N GLU A 27 -1.41 -18.03 -12.67
CA GLU A 27 -1.04 -16.61 -12.66
C GLU A 27 -1.79 -15.85 -11.56
N PHE A 28 -3.10 -16.13 -11.37
CA PHE A 28 -3.88 -15.56 -10.28
C PHE A 28 -3.26 -15.84 -8.91
N TYR A 29 -2.90 -17.10 -8.63
CA TYR A 29 -2.30 -17.46 -7.36
C TYR A 29 -0.88 -16.90 -7.19
N ILE A 30 -0.12 -16.71 -8.27
CA ILE A 30 1.17 -16.01 -8.22
C ILE A 30 0.94 -14.57 -7.75
N TRP A 31 0.03 -13.83 -8.38
CA TRP A 31 -0.28 -12.46 -7.98
C TRP A 31 -0.80 -12.37 -6.55
N LEU A 32 -1.64 -13.29 -6.14
CA LEU A 32 -2.16 -13.37 -4.78
C LEU A 32 -1.03 -13.57 -3.75
N MET A 33 -0.09 -14.48 -4.02
CA MET A 33 1.07 -14.71 -3.15
C MET A 33 2.01 -13.50 -3.12
N VAL A 34 2.28 -12.87 -4.26
CA VAL A 34 3.10 -11.66 -4.34
C VAL A 34 2.46 -10.54 -3.52
N LEU A 35 1.14 -10.33 -3.67
CA LEU A 35 0.40 -9.33 -2.89
C LEU A 35 0.52 -9.58 -1.39
N SER A 36 0.25 -10.80 -0.94
CA SER A 36 0.39 -11.18 0.48
C SER A 36 1.82 -10.98 0.99
N THR A 37 2.83 -11.29 0.17
CA THR A 37 4.24 -11.06 0.53
C THR A 37 4.54 -9.57 0.69
N CYS A 38 4.03 -8.73 -0.20
CA CYS A 38 4.19 -7.28 -0.09
C CYS A 38 3.51 -6.74 1.18
N VAL A 39 2.29 -7.18 1.48
CA VAL A 39 1.57 -6.80 2.72
C VAL A 39 2.35 -7.23 3.96
N MET A 40 2.90 -8.45 3.97
CA MET A 40 3.79 -8.91 5.06
C MET A 40 5.02 -8.02 5.19
N GLY A 41 5.65 -7.66 4.06
CA GLY A 41 6.81 -6.78 4.02
C GLY A 41 6.53 -5.42 4.66
N VAL A 42 5.35 -4.83 4.37
CA VAL A 42 4.90 -3.57 5.00
C VAL A 42 4.82 -3.71 6.52
N PHE A 43 4.25 -4.83 7.04
CA PHE A 43 4.04 -5.01 8.48
C PHE A 43 5.33 -5.31 9.27
N VAL A 44 6.36 -5.86 8.61
CA VAL A 44 7.63 -6.20 9.27
C VAL A 44 8.74 -5.18 9.01
N ALA A 45 8.51 -4.20 8.14
CA ALA A 45 9.48 -3.17 7.81
C ALA A 45 9.90 -2.39 9.08
N ARG A 46 11.20 -2.18 9.23
CA ARG A 46 11.79 -1.40 10.31
C ARG A 46 12.40 -0.08 9.85
N ASP A 47 12.47 0.10 8.56
CA ASP A 47 12.96 1.32 7.92
C ASP A 47 11.96 1.82 6.88
N VAL A 48 12.01 3.13 6.59
CA VAL A 48 11.05 3.79 5.70
C VAL A 48 11.25 3.38 4.23
N ILE A 49 12.45 2.97 3.82
CA ILE A 49 12.73 2.53 2.44
C ILE A 49 12.08 1.17 2.21
N SER A 50 12.31 0.19 3.10
CA SER A 50 11.66 -1.12 3.02
C SER A 50 10.14 -0.99 3.11
N PHE A 51 9.64 -0.17 4.05
CA PHE A 51 8.21 0.11 4.18
C PHE A 51 7.63 0.63 2.86
N TYR A 52 8.21 1.69 2.31
CA TYR A 52 7.71 2.30 1.08
C TYR A 52 7.82 1.35 -0.12
N THR A 53 8.94 0.63 -0.23
CA THR A 53 9.15 -0.34 -1.31
C THR A 53 8.07 -1.42 -1.32
N PHE A 54 7.76 -2.04 -0.19
CA PHE A 54 6.71 -3.06 -0.12
C PHE A 54 5.31 -2.46 -0.28
N PHE A 55 5.10 -1.25 0.22
CA PHE A 55 3.85 -0.51 0.06
C PHE A 55 3.54 -0.26 -1.42
N GLU A 56 4.52 0.24 -2.19
CA GLU A 56 4.39 0.44 -3.63
C GLU A 56 4.34 -0.87 -4.41
N ALA A 57 5.19 -1.83 -4.09
CA ALA A 57 5.20 -3.13 -4.75
C ALA A 57 3.85 -3.83 -4.68
N SER A 58 3.05 -3.57 -3.62
CA SER A 58 1.70 -4.13 -3.49
C SER A 58 0.71 -3.64 -4.55
N LEU A 59 0.99 -2.49 -5.19
CA LEU A 59 0.13 -1.94 -6.25
C LEU A 59 0.17 -2.79 -7.51
N VAL A 60 1.32 -3.37 -7.82
CA VAL A 60 1.53 -4.15 -9.06
C VAL A 60 0.62 -5.39 -9.08
N PRO A 61 0.69 -6.31 -8.11
CA PRO A 61 -0.23 -7.46 -8.08
C PRO A 61 -1.69 -7.03 -7.94
N GLY A 62 -1.99 -5.97 -7.17
CA GLY A 62 -3.33 -5.42 -7.08
C GLY A 62 -3.89 -4.97 -8.41
N PHE A 63 -3.09 -4.22 -9.19
CA PHE A 63 -3.45 -3.80 -10.54
C PHE A 63 -3.71 -5.00 -11.46
N PHE A 64 -2.81 -5.97 -11.52
CA PHE A 64 -2.98 -7.12 -12.41
C PHE A 64 -4.16 -8.01 -12.01
N MET A 65 -4.37 -8.23 -10.71
CA MET A 65 -5.53 -8.98 -10.22
C MET A 65 -6.84 -8.31 -10.65
N LEU A 66 -6.93 -6.99 -10.55
CA LEU A 66 -8.12 -6.24 -10.96
C LEU A 66 -8.25 -6.18 -12.48
N ALA A 67 -7.16 -5.92 -13.22
CA ALA A 67 -7.17 -5.74 -14.66
C ALA A 67 -7.45 -7.03 -15.46
N ILE A 68 -7.02 -8.19 -14.93
CA ILE A 68 -7.14 -9.49 -15.62
C ILE A 68 -8.40 -10.23 -15.16
N TYR A 69 -8.64 -10.28 -13.87
CA TYR A 69 -9.69 -11.12 -13.25
C TYR A 69 -10.91 -10.32 -12.79
N GLY A 70 -10.92 -9.02 -13.01
CA GLY A 70 -12.03 -8.14 -12.68
C GLY A 70 -13.23 -8.28 -13.63
N GLY A 71 -14.33 -7.61 -13.25
CA GLY A 71 -15.58 -7.56 -13.98
C GLY A 71 -15.54 -6.77 -15.30
N PRO A 72 -16.68 -6.36 -15.84
CA PRO A 72 -16.78 -5.68 -17.15
C PRO A 72 -15.95 -4.38 -17.22
N ASP A 73 -15.96 -3.58 -16.17
CA ASP A 73 -15.30 -2.26 -16.11
C ASP A 73 -13.89 -2.33 -15.49
N ARG A 74 -13.29 -3.53 -15.47
CA ARG A 74 -11.98 -3.81 -14.86
C ARG A 74 -10.86 -2.88 -15.31
N ARG A 75 -10.88 -2.43 -16.57
CA ARG A 75 -9.85 -1.52 -17.10
C ARG A 75 -9.91 -0.17 -16.39
N GLU A 76 -11.07 0.47 -16.39
CA GLU A 76 -11.25 1.75 -15.72
C GLU A 76 -10.94 1.63 -14.22
N ALA A 77 -11.45 0.58 -13.58
CA ALA A 77 -11.22 0.30 -12.18
C ALA A 77 -9.73 0.14 -11.84
N SER A 78 -9.00 -0.65 -12.62
CA SER A 78 -7.57 -0.91 -12.38
C SER A 78 -6.70 0.32 -12.59
N PHE A 79 -6.93 1.09 -13.66
CA PHE A 79 -6.20 2.33 -13.91
C PHE A 79 -6.51 3.39 -12.86
N LYS A 80 -7.77 3.55 -12.47
CA LYS A 80 -8.17 4.50 -11.43
C LYS A 80 -7.56 4.11 -10.09
N PHE A 81 -7.63 2.85 -9.70
CA PHE A 81 -6.96 2.32 -8.51
C PHE A 81 -5.47 2.64 -8.52
N PHE A 82 -4.77 2.28 -9.61
CA PHE A 82 -3.33 2.46 -9.71
C PHE A 82 -2.91 3.93 -9.64
N ILE A 83 -3.53 4.79 -10.46
CA ILE A 83 -3.16 6.22 -10.52
C ILE A 83 -3.44 6.91 -9.18
N TYR A 84 -4.61 6.67 -8.58
CA TYR A 84 -4.95 7.29 -7.28
C TYR A 84 -3.96 6.90 -6.20
N THR A 85 -3.73 5.60 -6.05
CA THR A 85 -2.85 5.10 -4.98
C THR A 85 -1.40 5.47 -5.21
N PHE A 86 -0.91 5.41 -6.45
CA PHE A 86 0.45 5.81 -6.80
C PHE A 86 0.70 7.31 -6.57
N VAL A 87 -0.20 8.18 -7.05
CA VAL A 87 -0.06 9.64 -6.84
C VAL A 87 -0.11 10.00 -5.35
N GLY A 88 -1.02 9.36 -4.59
CA GLY A 88 -1.09 9.58 -3.15
C GLY A 88 0.20 9.20 -2.43
N SER A 89 0.78 8.06 -2.78
CA SER A 89 2.00 7.56 -2.14
C SER A 89 3.25 8.40 -2.46
N LEU A 90 3.28 9.10 -3.60
CA LEU A 90 4.38 10.03 -3.90
C LEU A 90 4.45 11.18 -2.88
N PHE A 91 3.32 11.69 -2.42
CA PHE A 91 3.32 12.70 -1.33
C PHE A 91 3.88 12.12 -0.04
N MET A 92 3.50 10.88 0.31
CA MET A 92 4.05 10.18 1.47
C MET A 92 5.58 9.98 1.34
N LEU A 93 6.06 9.60 0.14
CA LEU A 93 7.50 9.47 -0.12
C LEU A 93 8.24 10.79 0.12
N LEU A 94 7.69 11.90 -0.38
CA LEU A 94 8.29 13.23 -0.18
C LEU A 94 8.37 13.58 1.32
N GLY A 95 7.32 13.31 2.09
CA GLY A 95 7.33 13.51 3.54
C GLY A 95 8.39 12.67 4.25
N LEU A 96 8.48 11.37 3.93
CA LEU A 96 9.49 10.47 4.50
C LEU A 96 10.93 10.88 4.11
N ALA A 97 11.14 11.23 2.85
CA ALA A 97 12.44 11.70 2.36
C ALA A 97 12.87 13.00 3.04
N TYR A 98 11.94 13.93 3.26
CA TYR A 98 12.22 15.18 3.95
C TYR A 98 12.66 14.96 5.40
N VAL A 99 11.99 14.08 6.15
CA VAL A 99 12.39 13.75 7.53
C VAL A 99 13.79 13.14 7.56
N ALA A 100 14.09 12.19 6.64
CA ALA A 100 15.40 11.57 6.56
C ALA A 100 16.51 12.57 6.18
N TRP A 101 16.21 13.52 5.29
CA TRP A 101 17.12 14.59 4.92
C TRP A 101 17.41 15.53 6.10
N GLN A 102 16.38 15.99 6.79
CA GLN A 102 16.53 16.85 7.97
C GLN A 102 17.31 16.14 9.11
N HIS A 103 17.08 14.84 9.28
CA HIS A 103 17.87 14.04 10.21
C HIS A 103 19.35 14.07 9.85
N ALA A 104 19.67 13.82 8.56
CA ALA A 104 21.06 13.82 8.09
C ALA A 104 21.73 15.21 8.20
N GLU A 105 20.99 16.30 7.95
CA GLU A 105 21.50 17.65 8.05
C GLU A 105 21.86 18.05 9.50
N GLN A 106 21.03 17.61 10.48
CA GLN A 106 21.24 17.98 11.88
C GLN A 106 22.19 17.04 12.63
N THR A 107 22.24 15.74 12.26
CA THR A 107 23.07 14.74 12.95
C THR A 107 24.39 14.44 12.24
N GLY A 108 24.48 14.76 10.93
CA GLY A 108 25.62 14.41 10.08
C GLY A 108 25.54 12.98 9.50
N ASP A 109 24.60 12.15 9.94
CA ASP A 109 24.47 10.75 9.55
C ASP A 109 23.09 10.46 8.93
N TRP A 110 23.09 9.72 7.81
CA TRP A 110 21.88 9.23 7.18
C TRP A 110 21.27 8.06 7.96
N SER A 111 20.06 8.20 8.43
CA SER A 111 19.27 7.08 8.95
C SER A 111 17.91 7.02 8.27
N PHE A 112 17.52 5.79 7.90
CA PHE A 112 16.18 5.47 7.38
C PHE A 112 15.39 4.61 8.37
N ALA A 113 15.96 4.29 9.53
CA ALA A 113 15.28 3.52 10.55
C ALA A 113 14.09 4.29 11.13
N ILE A 114 12.92 3.67 11.13
CA ILE A 114 11.68 4.29 11.65
C ILE A 114 11.87 4.77 13.08
N LYS A 115 12.61 3.99 13.90
CA LYS A 115 12.90 4.35 15.29
C LYS A 115 13.66 5.68 15.41
N ASP A 116 14.69 5.87 14.58
CA ASP A 116 15.54 7.07 14.63
C ASP A 116 14.77 8.30 14.13
N LEU A 117 14.09 8.15 13.00
CA LEU A 117 13.27 9.23 12.43
C LEU A 117 12.11 9.63 13.36
N THR A 118 11.48 8.66 14.05
CA THR A 118 10.43 8.95 15.03
C THR A 118 10.97 9.67 16.26
N ALA A 119 12.16 9.30 16.73
CA ALA A 119 12.82 9.98 17.86
C ALA A 119 13.28 11.40 17.48
N PHE A 120 13.65 11.60 16.22
CA PHE A 120 14.08 12.89 15.67
C PHE A 120 12.93 13.86 15.38
N ALA A 121 11.78 13.36 14.91
CA ALA A 121 10.66 14.18 14.45
C ALA A 121 10.21 15.30 15.44
N PRO A 122 10.24 15.12 16.77
CA PRO A 122 9.91 16.18 17.72
C PRO A 122 10.88 17.37 17.74
N SER A 123 12.09 17.22 17.17
CA SER A 123 13.07 18.31 17.06
C SER A 123 12.78 19.30 15.93
N LEU A 124 11.94 18.91 14.99
CA LEU A 124 11.49 19.74 13.88
C LEU A 124 10.54 20.83 14.35
N SER A 125 10.50 21.96 13.64
CA SER A 125 9.54 23.02 13.92
C SER A 125 8.08 22.54 13.78
N PRO A 126 7.12 23.14 14.51
CA PRO A 126 5.71 22.79 14.39
C PRO A 126 5.15 22.90 12.96
N GLU A 127 5.67 23.84 12.18
CA GLU A 127 5.29 24.03 10.80
C GLU A 127 5.76 22.88 9.91
N GLU A 128 7.01 22.45 10.05
CA GLU A 128 7.57 21.30 9.32
C GLU A 128 6.84 20.01 9.69
N GLN A 129 6.58 19.78 10.97
CA GLN A 129 5.79 18.63 11.43
C GLN A 129 4.39 18.62 10.80
N GLY A 130 3.76 19.81 10.66
CA GLY A 130 2.48 19.98 9.99
C GLY A 130 2.51 19.56 8.51
N TRP A 131 3.51 20.02 7.76
CA TRP A 131 3.67 19.65 6.35
C TRP A 131 3.98 18.16 6.16
N ILE A 132 4.84 17.59 7.01
CA ILE A 132 5.14 16.15 7.00
C ILE A 132 3.87 15.35 7.29
N LEU A 133 3.11 15.75 8.31
CA LEU A 133 1.84 15.09 8.65
C LEU A 133 0.86 15.12 7.45
N LEU A 134 0.71 16.27 6.79
CA LEU A 134 -0.15 16.38 5.61
C LEU A 134 0.33 15.50 4.46
N ALA A 135 1.64 15.42 4.22
CA ALA A 135 2.22 14.56 3.19
C ALA A 135 1.99 13.07 3.48
N LEU A 136 2.20 12.64 4.72
CA LEU A 136 1.94 11.26 5.15
C LEU A 136 0.44 10.93 5.08
N LEU A 137 -0.41 11.85 5.56
CA LEU A 137 -1.86 11.68 5.51
C LEU A 137 -2.38 11.63 4.08
N ALA A 138 -1.81 12.40 3.13
CA ALA A 138 -2.22 12.33 1.74
C ALA A 138 -2.06 10.91 1.16
N GLY A 139 -0.90 10.26 1.39
CA GLY A 139 -0.69 8.87 0.96
C GLY A 139 -1.59 7.87 1.66
N LEU A 140 -1.69 7.96 2.97
CA LEU A 140 -2.51 7.06 3.78
C LEU A 140 -4.01 7.27 3.52
N ALA A 141 -4.46 8.52 3.32
CA ALA A 141 -5.85 8.86 3.06
C ALA A 141 -6.33 8.38 1.69
N VAL A 142 -5.43 8.31 0.70
CA VAL A 142 -5.77 7.73 -0.61
C VAL A 142 -5.88 6.21 -0.49
N LYS A 143 -4.93 5.54 0.14
CA LYS A 143 -4.93 4.08 0.28
C LYS A 143 -5.97 3.59 1.28
N GLY A 144 -6.17 4.31 2.40
CA GLY A 144 -7.21 4.07 3.41
C GLY A 144 -8.54 4.78 3.12
N PRO A 145 -8.94 4.90 1.90
CA PRO A 145 -9.94 5.67 1.14
C PRO A 145 -10.75 6.67 1.99
N LEU A 146 -10.09 7.69 2.52
CA LEU A 146 -10.77 8.75 3.24
C LEU A 146 -11.47 9.72 2.28
N PHE A 147 -12.60 10.26 2.72
CA PHE A 147 -13.27 11.33 1.96
C PHE A 147 -12.37 12.57 1.84
N PRO A 148 -12.23 13.18 0.65
CA PRO A 148 -12.87 12.91 -0.65
C PRO A 148 -12.08 11.96 -1.58
N LEU A 149 -11.00 11.33 -1.12
CA LEU A 149 -10.05 10.55 -1.94
C LEU A 149 -10.48 9.07 -2.15
N HIS A 150 -11.70 8.72 -1.77
CA HIS A 150 -12.23 7.35 -1.77
C HIS A 150 -12.85 6.90 -3.11
N THR A 151 -12.93 7.76 -4.12
CA THR A 151 -13.72 7.51 -5.35
C THR A 151 -13.22 6.32 -6.19
N TRP A 152 -12.01 5.86 -5.98
CA TRP A 152 -11.47 4.67 -6.63
C TRP A 152 -11.99 3.37 -6.00
N LEU A 153 -12.26 3.39 -4.69
CA LEU A 153 -12.60 2.18 -3.92
C LEU A 153 -13.90 1.51 -4.38
N PRO A 154 -15.06 2.21 -4.51
CA PRO A 154 -16.30 1.55 -4.94
C PRO A 154 -16.15 0.88 -6.30
N LEU A 155 -15.45 1.52 -7.23
CA LEU A 155 -15.23 0.97 -8.56
C LEU A 155 -14.31 -0.25 -8.50
N ALA A 156 -13.20 -0.17 -7.77
CA ALA A 156 -12.27 -1.28 -7.61
C ALA A 156 -12.92 -2.50 -6.94
N TYR A 157 -13.67 -2.29 -5.84
CA TYR A 157 -14.30 -3.39 -5.10
C TYR A 157 -15.45 -4.04 -5.87
N ASN A 158 -16.22 -3.28 -6.64
CA ASN A 158 -17.27 -3.84 -7.48
C ASN A 158 -16.73 -4.72 -8.61
N GLN A 159 -15.51 -4.45 -9.04
CA GLN A 159 -14.89 -5.17 -10.15
C GLN A 159 -13.91 -6.26 -9.69
N ALA A 160 -13.33 -6.15 -8.49
CA ALA A 160 -12.32 -7.07 -8.01
C ALA A 160 -12.86 -8.48 -7.73
N PRO A 161 -12.09 -9.54 -8.00
CA PRO A 161 -12.43 -10.88 -7.52
C PRO A 161 -12.40 -10.88 -5.98
N THR A 162 -13.23 -11.72 -5.35
CA THR A 162 -13.41 -11.75 -3.88
C THR A 162 -12.10 -11.83 -3.11
N ALA A 163 -11.16 -12.69 -3.52
CA ALA A 163 -9.85 -12.78 -2.87
C ALA A 163 -9.00 -11.51 -3.03
N GLY A 164 -9.15 -10.79 -4.14
CA GLY A 164 -8.54 -9.48 -4.34
C GLY A 164 -9.10 -8.47 -3.36
N SER A 165 -10.43 -8.38 -3.24
CA SER A 165 -11.11 -7.47 -2.33
C SER A 165 -10.70 -7.68 -0.86
N VAL A 166 -10.56 -8.93 -0.41
CA VAL A 166 -10.10 -9.25 0.96
C VAL A 166 -8.68 -8.76 1.22
N ASN A 167 -7.79 -8.85 0.22
CA ASN A 167 -6.41 -8.39 0.38
C ASN A 167 -6.22 -6.87 0.19
N PHE A 168 -7.20 -6.18 -0.44
CA PHE A 168 -7.18 -4.73 -0.55
C PHE A 168 -7.70 -4.04 0.72
N ALA A 169 -8.49 -4.74 1.53
CA ALA A 169 -9.04 -4.27 2.80
C ALA A 169 -8.03 -4.37 3.94
#